data_16bb327350c8c510f05e36d2d532dc6c
#
_entry.id   16bb327350c8c510f05e36d2d532dc6c
#
_cell.length_a   1.000
_cell.length_b   1.000
_cell.length_c   1.000
_cell.angle_alpha   90.00
_cell.angle_beta   90.00
_cell.angle_gamma   90.00
#
_symmetry.space_group_name_H-M   'P 1'
#
loop_
_entity.id
_entity.type
_entity.pdbx_description
1 polymer ?
#
loop_
_entity_poly.entity_id
_entity_poly.type
_entity_poly.pdbx_seq_one_letter_code
_entity_poly.pdbx_strand_id
1 'polypeptide(L)'
;MKLLTLNTHSLTEPDYEAKREIFVNFMAAEQPEVFALQEVNQTAAAPLLGEIPAGYTPCPGNGVPLKADNHAAAVAKMLADRGVHYHWSWLPAKMGYDKYDEGMAVFSRAPITAAENLLLSKSDDYSYWKTRRALGVCAGDVWYYAVHMGWWKDEEEPFAAQWEKLSRAAGAKSTAFLLGDFNSEADVRREGYDLILGSGWQDTYRLAQ
;
A
#
# COMPACT_ATOMS: atom_id res chain seq x y z
N MET A 1 3.07 18.31 -7.22
CA MET A 1 3.12 17.14 -6.32
C MET A 1 3.36 15.90 -7.16
N LYS A 2 4.39 15.11 -6.83
CA LYS A 2 4.70 13.85 -7.51
C LYS A 2 4.27 12.69 -6.61
N LEU A 3 3.35 11.87 -7.10
CA LEU A 3 2.87 10.65 -6.45
C LEU A 3 3.29 9.44 -7.27
N LEU A 4 3.58 8.32 -6.61
CA LEU A 4 3.91 7.07 -7.27
C LEU A 4 3.17 5.91 -6.59
N THR A 5 2.75 4.93 -7.34
CA THR A 5 2.29 3.63 -6.83
C THR A 5 2.93 2.50 -7.62
N LEU A 6 3.22 1.41 -6.93
CA LEU A 6 3.79 0.21 -7.52
C LEU A 6 3.38 -1.03 -6.74
N ASN A 7 2.76 -2.01 -7.42
CA ASN A 7 2.71 -3.37 -6.90
C ASN A 7 4.11 -3.97 -7.04
N THR A 8 4.75 -4.27 -5.90
CA THR A 8 6.17 -4.65 -5.87
C THR A 8 6.40 -6.14 -6.03
N HIS A 9 5.36 -6.97 -5.78
CA HIS A 9 5.50 -8.42 -5.69
C HIS A 9 6.65 -8.89 -4.76
N SER A 10 7.48 -7.98 -4.37
CA SER A 10 8.60 -7.98 -3.40
C SER A 10 9.33 -9.32 -3.27
N LEU A 11 9.31 -9.99 -2.11
CA LEU A 11 10.07 -11.23 -1.85
C LEU A 11 9.67 -12.43 -2.75
N THR A 12 8.59 -12.32 -3.53
CA THR A 12 8.18 -13.34 -4.50
C THR A 12 8.83 -13.15 -5.88
N GLU A 13 9.44 -11.97 -6.11
CA GLU A 13 10.12 -11.68 -7.36
C GLU A 13 11.42 -12.49 -7.53
N PRO A 14 11.66 -13.08 -8.72
CA PRO A 14 12.98 -13.58 -9.05
C PRO A 14 13.97 -12.40 -9.07
N ASP A 15 15.21 -12.65 -8.61
CA ASP A 15 16.26 -11.62 -8.49
C ASP A 15 15.87 -10.42 -7.63
N TYR A 16 15.13 -10.68 -6.56
CA TYR A 16 14.55 -9.67 -5.66
C TYR A 16 15.54 -8.58 -5.23
N GLU A 17 16.75 -8.96 -4.80
CA GLU A 17 17.74 -7.98 -4.34
C GLU A 17 18.15 -7.02 -5.45
N ALA A 18 18.37 -7.51 -6.66
CA ALA A 18 18.73 -6.68 -7.81
C ALA A 18 17.59 -5.75 -8.21
N LYS A 19 16.34 -6.24 -8.23
CA LYS A 19 15.15 -5.43 -8.53
C LYS A 19 14.89 -4.38 -7.46
N ARG A 20 15.04 -4.74 -6.19
CA ARG A 20 14.95 -3.78 -5.07
C ARG A 20 16.00 -2.68 -5.20
N GLU A 21 17.24 -3.03 -5.55
CA GLU A 21 18.30 -2.04 -5.77
C GLU A 21 17.95 -1.06 -6.89
N ILE A 22 17.46 -1.55 -8.03
CA ILE A 22 16.99 -0.73 -9.15
C ILE A 22 15.85 0.19 -8.70
N PHE A 23 14.86 -0.35 -7.99
CA PHE A 23 13.74 0.42 -7.46
C PHE A 23 14.21 1.53 -6.51
N VAL A 24 15.07 1.21 -5.54
CA VAL A 24 15.57 2.20 -4.59
C VAL A 24 16.39 3.29 -5.28
N ASN A 25 17.21 2.95 -6.27
CA ASN A 25 17.96 3.94 -7.05
C ASN A 25 17.04 4.87 -7.83
N PHE A 26 15.97 4.33 -8.43
CA PHE A 26 14.93 5.13 -9.08
C PHE A 26 14.24 6.06 -8.08
N MET A 27 13.83 5.56 -6.91
CA MET A 27 13.17 6.36 -5.88
C MET A 27 14.08 7.44 -5.32
N ALA A 28 15.38 7.16 -5.17
CA ALA A 28 16.36 8.15 -4.71
C ALA A 28 16.59 9.27 -5.74
N ALA A 29 16.47 8.98 -7.03
CA ALA A 29 16.58 9.97 -8.11
C ALA A 29 15.29 10.80 -8.24
N GLU A 30 14.13 10.13 -8.29
CA GLU A 30 12.84 10.76 -8.58
C GLU A 30 12.23 11.50 -7.37
N GLN A 31 12.51 11.04 -6.17
CA GLN A 31 12.07 11.61 -4.90
C GLN A 31 10.60 12.06 -4.89
N PRO A 32 9.63 11.18 -5.17
CA PRO A 32 8.21 11.55 -5.09
C PRO A 32 7.85 12.03 -3.67
N GLU A 33 6.90 12.95 -3.57
CA GLU A 33 6.41 13.43 -2.27
C GLU A 33 5.77 12.31 -1.46
N VAL A 34 5.02 11.43 -2.14
CA VAL A 34 4.41 10.23 -1.53
C VAL A 34 4.48 9.08 -2.52
N PHE A 35 4.76 7.89 -2.01
CA PHE A 35 4.58 6.67 -2.78
C PHE A 35 3.94 5.55 -1.95
N ALA A 36 3.12 4.75 -2.63
CA ALA A 36 2.42 3.62 -2.06
C ALA A 36 2.83 2.33 -2.75
N LEU A 37 3.08 1.30 -1.95
CA LEU A 37 3.52 -0.01 -2.42
C LEU A 37 2.48 -1.07 -2.04
N GLN A 38 2.24 -2.02 -2.93
CA GLN A 38 1.42 -3.20 -2.73
C GLN A 38 2.30 -4.44 -2.76
N GLU A 39 1.80 -5.54 -2.20
CA GLU A 39 2.51 -6.81 -2.02
C GLU A 39 3.87 -6.64 -1.31
N VAL A 40 3.84 -5.82 -0.27
CA VAL A 40 4.99 -5.55 0.58
C VAL A 40 5.13 -6.64 1.61
N ASN A 41 5.90 -7.66 1.27
CA ASN A 41 6.00 -8.91 2.01
C ASN A 41 7.13 -8.87 3.06
N GLN A 42 6.96 -9.70 4.08
CA GLN A 42 8.01 -10.22 4.95
C GLN A 42 7.76 -11.72 5.17
N THR A 43 8.79 -12.50 5.41
CA THR A 43 8.61 -13.92 5.75
C THR A 43 8.05 -14.05 7.17
N ALA A 44 6.89 -14.69 7.33
CA ALA A 44 6.21 -14.80 8.62
C ALA A 44 7.08 -15.45 9.71
N ALA A 45 7.92 -16.43 9.32
CA ALA A 45 8.84 -17.13 10.22
C ALA A 45 10.21 -16.45 10.38
N ALA A 46 10.48 -15.33 9.70
CA ALA A 46 11.75 -14.62 9.85
C ALA A 46 11.90 -14.03 11.27
N PRO A 47 13.12 -13.82 11.75
CA PRO A 47 13.36 -13.17 13.04
C PRO A 47 12.80 -11.75 13.06
N LEU A 48 12.55 -11.25 14.26
CA LEU A 48 12.14 -9.85 14.43
C LEU A 48 13.21 -8.90 13.89
N LEU A 49 12.77 -7.78 13.35
CA LEU A 49 13.67 -6.69 12.94
C LEU A 49 14.35 -6.11 14.21
N GLY A 50 15.68 -6.11 14.22
CA GLY A 50 16.45 -5.65 15.38
C GLY A 50 16.35 -4.15 15.61
N GLU A 51 16.48 -3.36 14.53
CA GLU A 51 16.37 -1.90 14.57
C GLU A 51 15.43 -1.44 13.49
N ILE A 52 14.40 -0.69 13.87
CA ILE A 52 13.41 -0.14 12.94
C ILE A 52 14.00 1.13 12.31
N PRO A 53 14.08 1.23 10.97
CA PRO A 53 14.55 2.43 10.29
C PRO A 53 13.75 3.67 10.71
N ALA A 54 14.43 4.80 10.83
CA ALA A 54 13.83 6.07 11.22
C ALA A 54 12.61 6.43 10.33
N GLY A 55 11.69 7.19 10.90
CA GLY A 55 10.48 7.65 10.20
C GLY A 55 9.31 6.67 10.22
N TYR A 56 9.43 5.52 10.87
CA TYR A 56 8.34 4.56 10.99
C TYR A 56 7.20 5.08 11.88
N THR A 57 5.99 5.02 11.36
CA THR A 57 4.75 5.26 12.11
C THR A 57 3.94 3.97 12.13
N PRO A 58 3.73 3.33 13.29
CA PRO A 58 2.93 2.11 13.38
C PRO A 58 1.48 2.38 13.00
N CYS A 59 0.89 1.48 12.21
CA CYS A 59 -0.53 1.53 11.90
C CYS A 59 -1.33 0.91 13.05
N PRO A 60 -2.38 1.60 13.57
CA PRO A 60 -3.24 1.06 14.61
C PRO A 60 -3.89 -0.28 14.20
N GLY A 61 -3.99 -1.21 15.14
CA GLY A 61 -4.56 -2.54 14.91
C GLY A 61 -3.66 -3.48 14.09
N ASN A 62 -2.41 -3.08 13.80
CA ASN A 62 -1.41 -3.98 13.27
C ASN A 62 -0.85 -4.86 14.40
N GLY A 63 -1.27 -6.13 14.44
CA GLY A 63 -0.79 -7.12 15.42
C GLY A 63 0.47 -7.87 14.98
N VAL A 64 0.98 -7.64 13.78
CA VAL A 64 2.13 -8.34 13.21
C VAL A 64 3.39 -7.48 13.32
N PRO A 65 4.43 -7.95 14.05
CA PRO A 65 5.66 -7.19 14.22
C PRO A 65 6.49 -7.19 12.91
N LEU A 66 7.32 -6.16 12.74
CA LEU A 66 8.27 -6.10 11.63
C LEU A 66 9.32 -7.20 11.76
N LYS A 67 9.60 -7.87 10.65
CA LYS A 67 10.60 -8.93 10.50
C LYS A 67 11.85 -8.42 9.80
N ALA A 68 12.95 -9.14 9.96
CA ALA A 68 14.26 -8.75 9.45
C ALA A 68 14.31 -8.57 7.92
N ASP A 69 13.44 -9.27 7.19
CA ASP A 69 13.32 -9.21 5.73
C ASP A 69 12.13 -8.38 5.24
N ASN A 70 11.52 -7.56 6.10
CA ASN A 70 10.41 -6.68 5.69
C ASN A 70 10.83 -5.76 4.55
N HIS A 71 10.12 -5.86 3.41
CA HIS A 71 10.47 -5.10 2.20
C HIS A 71 10.42 -3.58 2.43
N ALA A 72 9.41 -3.06 3.14
CA ALA A 72 9.31 -1.63 3.41
C ALA A 72 10.45 -1.13 4.30
N ALA A 73 10.79 -1.88 5.36
CA ALA A 73 11.91 -1.55 6.22
C ALA A 73 13.25 -1.55 5.46
N ALA A 74 13.45 -2.53 4.57
CA ALA A 74 14.63 -2.59 3.72
C ALA A 74 14.72 -1.38 2.78
N VAL A 75 13.60 -1.00 2.13
CA VAL A 75 13.52 0.19 1.26
C VAL A 75 13.80 1.46 2.05
N ALA A 76 13.19 1.64 3.23
CA ALA A 76 13.40 2.81 4.09
C ALA A 76 14.89 2.97 4.46
N LYS A 77 15.51 1.87 4.88
CA LYS A 77 16.95 1.86 5.22
C LYS A 77 17.82 2.21 4.02
N MET A 78 17.61 1.55 2.89
CA MET A 78 18.42 1.75 1.68
C MET A 78 18.30 3.16 1.11
N LEU A 79 17.12 3.80 1.22
CA LEU A 79 16.93 5.21 0.87
C LEU A 79 17.69 6.12 1.84
N ALA A 80 17.59 5.87 3.14
CA ALA A 80 18.33 6.64 4.15
C ALA A 80 19.84 6.53 3.98
N ASP A 81 20.37 5.35 3.65
CA ASP A 81 21.80 5.13 3.33
C ASP A 81 22.26 5.96 2.11
N ARG A 82 21.33 6.40 1.25
CA ARG A 82 21.55 7.31 0.10
C ARG A 82 21.29 8.78 0.42
N GLY A 83 21.01 9.11 1.70
CA GLY A 83 20.68 10.47 2.14
C GLY A 83 19.25 10.91 1.81
N VAL A 84 18.38 10.00 1.41
CA VAL A 84 16.97 10.29 1.10
C VAL A 84 16.10 9.72 2.21
N HIS A 85 15.44 10.60 2.94
CA HIS A 85 14.66 10.22 4.12
C HIS A 85 13.17 10.34 3.86
N TYR A 86 12.42 9.28 4.28
CA TYR A 86 10.96 9.23 4.25
C TYR A 86 10.42 8.85 5.62
N HIS A 87 9.26 9.41 5.97
CA HIS A 87 8.37 8.83 6.95
C HIS A 87 7.58 7.71 6.29
N TRP A 88 7.36 6.61 7.01
CA TRP A 88 6.71 5.45 6.40
C TRP A 88 5.85 4.67 7.39
N SER A 89 4.89 3.94 6.84
CA SER A 89 4.05 3.01 7.57
C SER A 89 3.88 1.73 6.76
N TRP A 90 3.65 0.62 7.44
CA TRP A 90 3.38 -0.68 6.84
C TRP A 90 2.21 -1.35 7.55
N LEU A 91 1.33 -2.01 6.77
CA LEU A 91 0.19 -2.75 7.25
C LEU A 91 0.10 -4.10 6.52
N PRO A 92 0.24 -5.24 7.22
CA PRO A 92 -0.07 -6.54 6.65
C PRO A 92 -1.59 -6.69 6.49
N ALA A 93 -2.01 -7.26 5.37
CA ALA A 93 -3.41 -7.52 5.07
C ALA A 93 -3.80 -8.97 5.31
N LYS A 94 -2.89 -9.89 4.99
CA LYS A 94 -3.16 -11.34 5.01
C LYS A 94 -1.87 -12.16 5.01
N MET A 95 -2.03 -13.48 5.21
CA MET A 95 -1.01 -14.47 4.88
C MET A 95 -1.00 -14.70 3.36
N GLY A 96 0.12 -14.39 2.71
CA GLY A 96 0.34 -14.66 1.29
C GLY A 96 1.16 -15.93 1.10
N TYR A 97 0.74 -16.80 0.16
CA TYR A 97 1.45 -18.03 -0.21
C TYR A 97 1.79 -18.94 0.98
N ASP A 98 0.99 -18.93 2.05
CA ASP A 98 1.24 -19.66 3.30
C ASP A 98 2.62 -19.42 3.93
N LYS A 99 3.24 -18.32 3.56
CA LYS A 99 4.64 -18.03 3.90
C LYS A 99 4.89 -16.58 4.33
N TYR A 100 4.19 -15.63 3.72
CA TYR A 100 4.48 -14.22 3.91
C TYR A 100 3.37 -13.48 4.66
N ASP A 101 3.75 -12.56 5.54
CA ASP A 101 2.87 -11.47 5.91
C ASP A 101 2.85 -10.48 4.75
N GLU A 102 1.81 -10.56 3.91
CA GLU A 102 1.64 -9.72 2.74
C GLU A 102 0.86 -8.47 3.09
N GLY A 103 1.40 -7.31 2.73
CA GLY A 103 0.79 -6.05 3.08
C GLY A 103 1.04 -4.92 2.10
N MET A 104 0.88 -3.72 2.61
CA MET A 104 1.07 -2.46 1.90
C MET A 104 1.94 -1.52 2.70
N ALA A 105 2.60 -0.59 2.00
CA ALA A 105 3.34 0.48 2.65
C ALA A 105 3.04 1.83 2.00
N VAL A 106 3.11 2.88 2.80
CA VAL A 106 3.10 4.27 2.32
C VAL A 106 4.34 4.97 2.84
N PHE A 107 4.99 5.69 1.96
CA PHE A 107 6.14 6.53 2.25
C PHE A 107 5.80 7.98 1.94
N SER A 108 6.16 8.91 2.82
CA SER A 108 5.93 10.34 2.66
C SER A 108 7.17 11.15 3.05
N ARG A 109 7.45 12.20 2.30
CA ARG A 109 8.50 13.16 2.69
C ARG A 109 8.07 14.04 3.86
N ALA A 110 6.77 14.32 3.96
CA ALA A 110 6.21 14.99 5.12
C ALA A 110 5.96 14.00 6.28
N PRO A 111 6.05 14.44 7.54
CA PRO A 111 5.74 13.59 8.68
C PRO A 111 4.34 12.98 8.60
N ILE A 112 4.25 11.68 8.90
CA ILE A 112 2.97 10.99 9.06
C ILE A 112 2.42 11.31 10.45
N THR A 113 1.29 12.00 10.50
CA THR A 113 0.64 12.45 11.76
C THR A 113 -0.44 11.49 12.23
N ALA A 114 -0.99 10.68 11.34
CA ALA A 114 -1.96 9.64 11.66
C ALA A 114 -1.88 8.49 10.65
N ALA A 115 -2.26 7.28 11.10
CA ALA A 115 -2.43 6.12 10.24
C ALA A 115 -3.72 5.39 10.59
N GLU A 116 -4.34 4.73 9.61
CA GLU A 116 -5.54 3.93 9.82
C GLU A 116 -5.50 2.62 9.02
N ASN A 117 -6.05 1.57 9.65
CA ASN A 117 -6.21 0.23 9.09
C ASN A 117 -7.67 0.04 8.71
N LEU A 118 -7.95 -0.05 7.43
CA LEU A 118 -9.32 -0.18 6.93
C LEU A 118 -9.56 -1.57 6.34
N LEU A 119 -10.40 -2.37 6.98
CA LEU A 119 -10.83 -3.66 6.44
C LEU A 119 -11.80 -3.44 5.27
N LEU A 120 -11.41 -3.88 4.08
CA LEU A 120 -12.21 -3.76 2.85
C LEU A 120 -13.03 -5.02 2.57
N SER A 121 -12.43 -6.21 2.77
CA SER A 121 -13.11 -7.49 2.59
C SER A 121 -14.26 -7.70 3.59
N LYS A 122 -15.12 -8.70 3.33
CA LYS A 122 -16.08 -9.19 4.30
C LYS A 122 -15.38 -9.97 5.41
N SER A 123 -14.44 -10.83 5.00
CA SER A 123 -13.62 -11.61 5.91
C SER A 123 -12.54 -10.75 6.55
N ASP A 124 -12.29 -10.98 7.84
CA ASP A 124 -11.13 -10.45 8.60
C ASP A 124 -10.14 -11.57 8.94
N ASP A 125 -10.31 -12.74 8.39
CA ASP A 125 -9.43 -13.88 8.60
C ASP A 125 -8.08 -13.62 7.90
N TYR A 126 -7.03 -13.51 8.70
CA TYR A 126 -5.68 -13.26 8.22
C TYR A 126 -5.11 -14.39 7.35
N SER A 127 -5.57 -15.62 7.55
CA SER A 127 -5.18 -16.78 6.74
C SER A 127 -5.92 -16.86 5.41
N TYR A 128 -7.00 -16.09 5.25
CA TYR A 128 -7.79 -16.11 4.02
C TYR A 128 -7.16 -15.22 2.94
N TRP A 129 -6.71 -15.81 1.86
CA TRP A 129 -5.94 -15.14 0.81
C TRP A 129 -6.67 -14.00 0.08
N LYS A 130 -8.02 -13.95 0.17
CA LYS A 130 -8.84 -12.85 -0.37
C LYS A 130 -9.08 -11.71 0.62
N THR A 131 -8.56 -11.79 1.84
CA THR A 131 -8.65 -10.68 2.80
C THR A 131 -7.97 -9.45 2.24
N ARG A 132 -8.68 -8.31 2.26
CA ARG A 132 -8.22 -7.03 1.73
C ARG A 132 -8.33 -5.94 2.79
N ARG A 133 -7.28 -5.12 2.87
CA ARG A 133 -7.22 -3.94 3.70
C ARG A 133 -6.73 -2.76 2.88
N ALA A 134 -6.91 -1.54 3.40
CA ALA A 134 -6.21 -0.36 2.93
C ALA A 134 -5.43 0.26 4.10
N LEU A 135 -4.22 0.72 3.83
CA LEU A 135 -3.42 1.52 4.73
C LEU A 135 -3.63 2.98 4.39
N GLY A 136 -4.33 3.73 5.25
CA GLY A 136 -4.42 5.18 5.15
C GLY A 136 -3.35 5.84 6.01
N VAL A 137 -2.70 6.89 5.50
CA VAL A 137 -1.82 7.76 6.29
C VAL A 137 -2.16 9.23 6.03
N CYS A 138 -2.09 10.05 7.06
CA CYS A 138 -2.21 11.50 6.97
C CYS A 138 -0.82 12.13 7.00
N ALA A 139 -0.49 12.90 5.97
CA ALA A 139 0.75 13.65 5.90
C ALA A 139 0.47 15.03 5.27
N GLY A 140 0.81 16.12 6.00
CA GLY A 140 0.53 17.48 5.58
C GLY A 140 -0.96 17.75 5.33
N ASP A 141 -1.83 17.27 6.21
CA ASP A 141 -3.30 17.42 6.16
C ASP A 141 -4.00 16.71 4.97
N VAL A 142 -3.26 15.89 4.23
CA VAL A 142 -3.77 15.08 3.11
C VAL A 142 -3.71 13.60 3.48
N TRP A 143 -4.76 12.86 3.15
CA TRP A 143 -4.79 11.42 3.33
C TRP A 143 -4.35 10.69 2.07
N TYR A 144 -3.48 9.71 2.25
CA TYR A 144 -2.98 8.83 1.18
C TYR A 144 -3.27 7.39 1.56
N TYR A 145 -4.01 6.69 0.70
CA TYR A 145 -4.37 5.30 0.92
C TYR A 145 -3.60 4.40 -0.04
N ALA A 146 -2.79 3.51 0.51
CA ALA A 146 -2.31 2.36 -0.26
C ALA A 146 -3.42 1.33 -0.33
N VAL A 147 -3.77 0.91 -1.54
CA VAL A 147 -4.85 -0.05 -1.78
C VAL A 147 -4.37 -1.22 -2.64
N HIS A 148 -4.90 -2.40 -2.33
CA HIS A 148 -4.79 -3.60 -3.17
C HIS A 148 -6.13 -4.32 -3.10
N MET A 149 -6.98 -4.05 -4.07
CA MET A 149 -8.37 -4.51 -4.06
C MET A 149 -8.50 -5.93 -4.63
N GLY A 150 -9.65 -6.55 -4.40
CA GLY A 150 -10.02 -7.81 -5.03
C GLY A 150 -10.48 -7.60 -6.48
N TRP A 151 -10.73 -8.70 -7.19
CA TRP A 151 -11.16 -8.68 -8.59
C TRP A 151 -12.63 -8.30 -8.75
N TRP A 152 -12.95 -7.67 -9.87
CA TRP A 152 -14.32 -7.23 -10.18
C TRP A 152 -15.35 -8.36 -10.11
N LYS A 153 -15.02 -9.53 -10.65
CA LYS A 153 -15.94 -10.68 -10.76
C LYS A 153 -15.89 -11.65 -9.58
N ASP A 154 -15.24 -11.26 -8.47
CA ASP A 154 -15.20 -12.14 -7.29
C ASP A 154 -16.54 -12.11 -6.54
N GLU A 155 -17.20 -13.27 -6.44
CA GLU A 155 -18.52 -13.39 -5.78
C GLU A 155 -18.39 -13.49 -4.25
N GLU A 156 -17.28 -14.01 -3.73
CA GLU A 156 -17.06 -14.18 -2.30
C GLU A 156 -16.70 -12.84 -1.63
N GLU A 157 -15.78 -12.11 -2.26
CA GLU A 157 -15.29 -10.80 -1.81
C GLU A 157 -15.50 -9.74 -2.90
N PRO A 158 -16.76 -9.33 -3.17
CA PRO A 158 -17.10 -8.46 -4.29
C PRO A 158 -16.37 -7.11 -4.25
N PHE A 159 -15.76 -6.72 -5.36
CA PHE A 159 -15.12 -5.43 -5.53
C PHE A 159 -16.00 -4.25 -5.11
N ALA A 160 -17.26 -4.25 -5.52
CA ALA A 160 -18.19 -3.16 -5.21
C ALA A 160 -18.38 -2.94 -3.71
N ALA A 161 -18.42 -4.03 -2.91
CA ALA A 161 -18.52 -3.92 -1.45
C ALA A 161 -17.23 -3.39 -0.81
N GLN A 162 -16.08 -3.77 -1.35
CA GLN A 162 -14.77 -3.24 -0.91
C GLN A 162 -14.66 -1.76 -1.27
N TRP A 163 -15.07 -1.40 -2.49
CA TRP A 163 -15.09 -0.02 -2.96
C TRP A 163 -15.98 0.88 -2.10
N GLU A 164 -17.18 0.42 -1.74
CA GLU A 164 -18.11 1.18 -0.89
C GLU A 164 -17.46 1.55 0.46
N LYS A 165 -16.77 0.60 1.09
CA LYS A 165 -16.07 0.85 2.36
C LYS A 165 -14.93 1.85 2.20
N LEU A 166 -14.08 1.65 1.17
CA LEU A 166 -12.95 2.53 0.89
C LEU A 166 -13.42 3.94 0.54
N SER A 167 -14.35 4.07 -0.41
CA SER A 167 -14.88 5.35 -0.87
C SER A 167 -15.55 6.14 0.26
N ARG A 168 -16.28 5.46 1.15
CA ARG A 168 -16.90 6.09 2.32
C ARG A 168 -15.84 6.63 3.30
N ALA A 169 -14.84 5.85 3.64
CA ALA A 169 -13.79 6.24 4.59
C ALA A 169 -12.91 7.36 4.04
N ALA A 170 -12.43 7.22 2.80
CA ALA A 170 -11.58 8.21 2.16
C ALA A 170 -12.37 9.48 1.77
N GLY A 171 -13.62 9.35 1.32
CA GLY A 171 -14.49 10.46 0.97
C GLY A 171 -14.92 11.32 2.17
N ALA A 172 -14.79 10.81 3.39
CA ALA A 172 -15.02 11.59 4.62
C ALA A 172 -13.84 12.52 4.97
N LYS A 173 -12.71 12.39 4.29
CA LYS A 173 -11.53 13.23 4.49
C LYS A 173 -11.63 14.52 3.65
N SER A 174 -11.00 15.60 4.10
CA SER A 174 -10.97 16.87 3.34
C SER A 174 -10.29 16.72 1.98
N THR A 175 -9.21 15.96 1.93
CA THR A 175 -8.49 15.62 0.69
C THR A 175 -7.91 14.21 0.84
N ALA A 176 -8.15 13.36 -0.14
CA ALA A 176 -7.62 12.01 -0.15
C ALA A 176 -7.14 11.60 -1.54
N PHE A 177 -6.05 10.83 -1.58
CA PHE A 177 -5.56 10.13 -2.75
C PHE A 177 -5.59 8.62 -2.51
N LEU A 178 -6.07 7.88 -3.49
CA LEU A 178 -6.05 6.42 -3.50
C LEU A 178 -4.96 5.97 -4.48
N LEU A 179 -3.99 5.24 -3.99
CA LEU A 179 -2.79 4.84 -4.72
C LEU A 179 -2.68 3.31 -4.67
N GLY A 180 -2.74 2.64 -5.81
CA GLY A 180 -2.57 1.20 -5.72
C GLY A 180 -3.04 0.37 -6.90
N ASP A 181 -3.14 -0.91 -6.60
CA ASP A 181 -3.64 -1.93 -7.51
C ASP A 181 -5.14 -2.16 -7.25
N PHE A 182 -5.97 -1.68 -8.16
CA PHE A 182 -7.42 -1.83 -8.06
C PHE A 182 -7.92 -3.15 -8.64
N ASN A 183 -7.05 -3.98 -9.24
CA ASN A 183 -7.43 -5.24 -9.89
C ASN A 183 -8.66 -5.11 -10.83
N SER A 184 -8.78 -3.95 -11.47
CA SER A 184 -9.84 -3.62 -12.41
C SER A 184 -9.27 -2.73 -13.51
N GLU A 185 -9.31 -3.24 -14.73
CA GLU A 185 -8.72 -2.58 -15.89
C GLU A 185 -9.47 -1.29 -16.25
N ALA A 186 -8.72 -0.20 -16.52
CA ALA A 186 -9.31 1.12 -16.76
C ALA A 186 -10.04 1.24 -18.12
N ASP A 187 -9.74 0.36 -19.08
CA ASP A 187 -10.36 0.32 -20.40
C ASP A 187 -11.55 -0.65 -20.49
N VAL A 188 -11.75 -1.51 -19.49
CA VAL A 188 -12.93 -2.38 -19.41
C VAL A 188 -14.12 -1.59 -18.84
N ARG A 189 -15.12 -1.34 -19.70
CA ARG A 189 -16.28 -0.54 -19.32
C ARG A 189 -17.29 -1.33 -18.50
N ARG A 190 -18.05 -0.61 -17.64
CA ARG A 190 -19.08 -1.14 -16.74
C ARG A 190 -18.54 -2.05 -15.63
N GLU A 191 -17.26 -1.94 -15.31
CA GLU A 191 -16.58 -2.62 -14.23
C GLU A 191 -16.05 -1.61 -13.19
N GLY A 192 -15.06 -1.99 -12.38
CA GLY A 192 -14.59 -1.22 -11.24
C GLY A 192 -14.14 0.20 -11.56
N TYR A 193 -13.47 0.42 -12.71
CA TYR A 193 -13.07 1.77 -13.11
C TYR A 193 -14.27 2.72 -13.31
N ASP A 194 -15.33 2.25 -13.99
CA ASP A 194 -16.55 3.04 -14.17
C ASP A 194 -17.29 3.28 -12.84
N LEU A 195 -17.30 2.29 -11.95
CA LEU A 195 -17.86 2.43 -10.61
C LEU A 195 -17.11 3.51 -9.80
N ILE A 196 -15.77 3.50 -9.84
CA ILE A 196 -14.94 4.50 -9.16
C ILE A 196 -15.26 5.91 -9.66
N LEU A 197 -15.22 6.13 -10.97
CA LEU A 197 -15.52 7.45 -11.56
C LEU A 197 -16.97 7.87 -11.31
N GLY A 198 -17.92 6.95 -11.42
CA GLY A 198 -19.35 7.18 -11.14
C GLY A 198 -19.64 7.56 -9.69
N SER A 199 -18.72 7.26 -8.77
CA SER A 199 -18.77 7.62 -7.35
C SER A 199 -18.17 9.01 -7.05
N GLY A 200 -17.79 9.78 -8.08
CA GLY A 200 -17.26 11.14 -7.94
C GLY A 200 -15.74 11.24 -7.77
N TRP A 201 -15.02 10.13 -7.84
CA TRP A 201 -13.56 10.13 -7.83
C TRP A 201 -12.99 10.50 -9.20
N GLN A 202 -11.79 11.05 -9.20
CA GLN A 202 -11.10 11.50 -10.42
C GLN A 202 -9.83 10.68 -10.64
N ASP A 203 -9.58 10.32 -11.89
CA ASP A 203 -8.33 9.67 -12.29
C ASP A 203 -7.26 10.73 -12.55
N THR A 204 -6.25 10.77 -11.68
CA THR A 204 -5.16 11.75 -11.77
C THR A 204 -4.29 11.55 -13.00
N TYR A 205 -4.20 10.34 -13.54
CA TYR A 205 -3.49 10.10 -14.81
C TYR A 205 -4.16 10.83 -15.97
N ARG A 206 -5.51 10.82 -16.04
CA ARG A 206 -6.26 11.56 -17.05
C ARG A 206 -6.22 13.07 -16.86
N LEU A 207 -6.14 13.53 -15.61
CA LEU A 207 -6.04 14.97 -15.34
C LEU A 207 -4.67 15.54 -15.67
N ALA A 208 -3.64 14.70 -15.76
CA ALA A 208 -2.26 15.11 -16.05
C ALA A 208 -1.92 15.13 -17.54
N GLN A 209 -2.85 14.70 -18.41
CA GLN A 209 -2.74 14.75 -19.88
C GLN A 209 -3.35 16.03 -20.42
#